data_d38d8ee2b53f687681f79a474a9c9b07
#
_entry.id   d38d8ee2b53f687681f79a474a9c9b07
#
_cell.length_a   1.000
_cell.length_b   1.000
_cell.length_c   1.000
_cell.angle_alpha   90.00
_cell.angle_beta   90.00
_cell.angle_gamma   90.00
#
_symmetry.space_group_name_H-M   'P 1'
#
loop_
_entity.id
_entity.type
_entity.pdbx_description
1 polymer ?
#
loop_
_entity_poly.entity_id
_entity_poly.type
_entity_poly.pdbx_seq_one_letter_code
_entity_poly.pdbx_strand_id
1 'polypeptide(L)'
;MPQSTSEPADTTTRDGAAGARPPSPLARLGRLLLHDRVALLILLLVVLVAWMKMLDRGGYLLGPYDAAYMAAALESFVPLCILALAEMLVILSGRGGIDLSVGAMVSLTGMAFGFMVGEWGWPLWPSLAAALAFGTALGAVNGFLVAVLGFPSLIATLATGYAYSSLALVSNDNAPISSRPVQDLHGLTSMIDLPFGLPPVPKQFFTFLLPCAVLVWLLVNRTAFGRRLYAVGTNETAARYAALSVGGVRFRAFALAGLLSGVAAVVTVGQFASARPDAGTVGNGMALPAITIAVLGGVAITGGVGRVGGVIVAALLVVWLNAGILLYFEGSAGSRYQLLALGVLLIASTLLNAVAGRGRRRRAR
;
A
#
# COMPACT_ATOMS: atom_id res chain seq x y z
N MET A 1 46.33 -12.26 -71.72
CA MET A 1 46.99 -11.35 -70.81
C MET A 1 45.98 -10.79 -69.84
N PRO A 2 45.93 -11.19 -68.57
CA PRO A 2 45.10 -10.55 -67.55
C PRO A 2 45.95 -9.56 -66.78
N GLN A 3 45.42 -8.37 -66.58
CA GLN A 3 45.98 -7.31 -65.77
C GLN A 3 45.72 -7.58 -64.30
N SER A 4 46.78 -7.56 -63.52
CA SER A 4 46.78 -7.57 -62.06
C SER A 4 46.38 -6.19 -61.51
N THR A 5 45.23 -6.09 -60.82
CA THR A 5 44.90 -4.93 -60.01
C THR A 5 45.24 -5.25 -58.56
N SER A 6 46.25 -4.57 -58.07
CA SER A 6 46.66 -4.52 -56.66
C SER A 6 45.63 -3.83 -55.79
N GLU A 7 45.16 -4.57 -54.81
CA GLU A 7 44.27 -4.11 -53.73
C GLU A 7 45.11 -3.30 -52.71
N PRO A 8 44.70 -2.12 -52.31
CA PRO A 8 45.38 -1.40 -51.23
C PRO A 8 44.98 -1.96 -49.88
N ALA A 9 45.97 -2.28 -49.08
CA ALA A 9 45.80 -2.71 -47.68
C ALA A 9 45.11 -1.61 -46.85
N ASP A 10 43.92 -1.93 -46.35
CA ASP A 10 43.17 -1.11 -45.38
C ASP A 10 43.82 -1.24 -43.99
N THR A 11 44.63 -0.28 -43.61
CA THR A 11 45.14 -0.08 -42.27
C THR A 11 44.08 0.61 -41.42
N THR A 12 43.00 -0.08 -41.05
CA THR A 12 42.09 0.43 -40.01
C THR A 12 42.79 0.35 -38.65
N THR A 13 43.29 1.46 -38.25
CA THR A 13 43.76 1.80 -36.91
C THR A 13 42.74 1.33 -35.84
N ARG A 14 43.18 0.39 -35.05
CA ARG A 14 42.53 0.05 -33.75
C ARG A 14 42.83 1.18 -32.78
N ASP A 15 42.10 2.28 -32.90
CA ASP A 15 42.09 3.36 -31.92
C ASP A 15 40.88 3.25 -31.01
N GLY A 16 41.13 3.14 -29.70
CA GLY A 16 40.27 3.67 -28.73
C GLY A 16 39.34 2.71 -27.95
N ALA A 17 39.84 1.58 -27.50
CA ALA A 17 39.30 1.06 -26.24
C ALA A 17 39.89 1.87 -25.09
N ALA A 18 39.55 3.18 -25.02
CA ALA A 18 39.86 4.02 -23.88
C ALA A 18 39.14 3.42 -22.66
N GLY A 19 39.94 2.88 -21.74
CA GLY A 19 39.49 2.25 -20.50
C GLY A 19 38.52 3.15 -19.74
N ALA A 20 37.22 2.80 -19.80
CA ALA A 20 36.20 3.44 -18.99
C ALA A 20 36.59 3.24 -17.53
N ARG A 21 37.06 4.31 -16.88
CA ARG A 21 37.38 4.29 -15.45
C ARG A 21 36.20 3.65 -14.68
N PRO A 22 36.47 2.70 -13.77
CA PRO A 22 35.41 2.11 -12.97
C PRO A 22 34.65 3.25 -12.25
N PRO A 23 33.31 3.24 -12.29
CA PRO A 23 32.54 4.31 -11.72
C PRO A 23 32.88 4.44 -10.23
N SER A 24 33.01 5.69 -9.75
CA SER A 24 33.30 6.00 -8.36
C SER A 24 32.33 5.30 -7.42
N PRO A 25 32.71 4.97 -6.17
CA PRO A 25 31.81 4.33 -5.19
C PRO A 25 30.49 5.09 -5.04
N LEU A 26 30.52 6.43 -5.06
CA LEU A 26 29.34 7.30 -5.02
C LEU A 26 28.46 7.15 -6.27
N ALA A 27 29.05 7.00 -7.44
CA ALA A 27 28.29 6.76 -8.67
C ALA A 27 27.72 5.32 -8.76
N ARG A 28 28.35 4.34 -8.08
CA ARG A 28 27.80 3.00 -7.91
C ARG A 28 26.63 3.02 -6.92
N LEU A 29 26.78 3.69 -5.78
CA LEU A 29 25.74 3.86 -4.78
C LEU A 29 24.54 4.61 -5.38
N GLY A 30 24.76 5.72 -6.07
CA GLY A 30 23.69 6.47 -6.76
C GLY A 30 22.94 5.63 -7.79
N ARG A 31 23.65 4.77 -8.56
CA ARG A 31 23.02 3.84 -9.50
C ARG A 31 22.23 2.73 -8.80
N LEU A 32 22.72 2.18 -7.70
CA LEU A 32 22.00 1.18 -6.89
C LEU A 32 20.72 1.78 -6.30
N LEU A 33 20.80 2.97 -5.71
CA LEU A 33 19.66 3.68 -5.12
C LEU A 33 18.58 4.07 -6.16
N LEU A 34 18.99 4.46 -7.35
CA LEU A 34 18.07 4.78 -8.45
C LEU A 34 17.46 3.53 -9.12
N HIS A 35 18.09 2.35 -8.99
CA HIS A 35 17.62 1.09 -9.57
C HIS A 35 16.80 0.24 -8.61
N ASP A 36 17.10 0.28 -7.31
CA ASP A 36 16.37 -0.46 -6.29
C ASP A 36 15.57 0.50 -5.40
N ARG A 37 14.25 0.55 -5.66
CA ARG A 37 13.33 1.42 -4.92
C ARG A 37 13.26 1.11 -3.44
N VAL A 38 13.41 -0.16 -3.08
CA VAL A 38 13.39 -0.56 -1.66
C VAL A 38 14.59 0.04 -0.94
N ALA A 39 15.77 0.01 -1.57
CA ALA A 39 16.97 0.64 -1.02
C ALA A 39 16.81 2.17 -0.87
N LEU A 40 16.19 2.83 -1.86
CA LEU A 40 15.87 4.26 -1.78
C LEU A 40 14.91 4.57 -0.63
N LEU A 41 13.84 3.77 -0.46
CA LEU A 41 12.88 3.95 0.61
C LEU A 41 13.50 3.72 2.00
N ILE A 42 14.37 2.72 2.12
CA ILE A 42 15.12 2.48 3.38
C ILE A 42 16.04 3.66 3.68
N LEU A 43 16.74 4.20 2.67
CA LEU A 43 17.56 5.38 2.85
C LEU A 43 16.72 6.58 3.32
N LEU A 44 15.58 6.84 2.67
CA LEU A 44 14.67 7.91 3.06
C LEU A 44 14.14 7.73 4.48
N LEU A 45 13.83 6.49 4.86
CA LEU A 45 13.40 6.14 6.22
C LEU A 45 14.51 6.44 7.25
N VAL A 46 15.75 6.05 6.97
CA VAL A 46 16.91 6.34 7.84
C VAL A 46 17.14 7.84 7.95
N VAL A 47 17.08 8.56 6.82
CA VAL A 47 17.21 10.03 6.81
C VAL A 47 16.09 10.69 7.60
N LEU A 48 14.84 10.24 7.46
CA LEU A 48 13.71 10.73 8.24
C LEU A 48 13.94 10.55 9.75
N VAL A 49 14.29 9.34 10.17
CA VAL A 49 14.53 9.04 11.59
C VAL A 49 15.69 9.86 12.15
N ALA A 50 16.79 9.97 11.39
CA ALA A 50 17.95 10.78 11.78
C ALA A 50 17.59 12.28 11.90
N TRP A 51 16.81 12.80 10.94
CA TRP A 51 16.31 14.17 10.96
C TRP A 51 15.41 14.43 12.17
N MET A 52 14.44 13.56 12.43
CA MET A 52 13.54 13.69 13.59
C MET A 52 14.31 13.60 14.91
N LYS A 53 15.31 12.72 15.02
CA LYS A 53 16.21 12.66 16.17
C LYS A 53 17.05 13.91 16.36
N MET A 54 17.45 14.57 15.29
CA MET A 54 18.17 15.84 15.36
C MET A 54 17.25 16.97 15.89
N LEU A 55 16.00 17.01 15.41
CA LEU A 55 14.99 17.96 15.90
C LEU A 55 14.64 17.71 17.38
N ASP A 56 14.51 16.44 17.78
CA ASP A 56 14.27 16.03 19.17
C ASP A 56 15.37 16.53 20.11
N ARG A 57 16.65 16.29 19.74
CA ARG A 57 17.82 16.80 20.51
C ARG A 57 17.90 18.32 20.57
N GLY A 58 17.40 19.02 19.54
CA GLY A 58 17.34 20.48 19.50
C GLY A 58 16.18 21.09 20.29
N GLY A 59 15.27 20.27 20.85
CA GLY A 59 14.11 20.72 21.58
C GLY A 59 13.01 21.35 20.69
N TYR A 60 13.00 21.00 19.38
CA TYR A 60 12.03 21.55 18.41
C TYR A 60 10.73 20.74 18.33
N LEU A 61 10.61 19.62 19.07
CA LEU A 61 9.44 18.75 19.05
C LEU A 61 8.60 18.95 20.32
N LEU A 62 7.30 18.74 20.20
CA LEU A 62 6.32 18.83 21.30
C LEU A 62 6.48 17.70 22.34
N GLY A 63 7.17 16.63 21.97
CA GLY A 63 7.43 15.47 22.82
C GLY A 63 8.61 14.65 22.29
N PRO A 64 9.06 13.62 23.02
CA PRO A 64 10.22 12.83 22.62
C PRO A 64 9.93 11.97 21.40
N TYR A 65 10.81 12.03 20.40
CA TYR A 65 10.80 11.10 19.26
C TYR A 65 11.65 9.90 19.59
N ASP A 66 11.16 9.05 20.49
CA ASP A 66 11.86 7.87 20.99
C ASP A 66 11.33 6.55 20.39
N ALA A 67 11.91 5.44 20.79
CA ALA A 67 11.53 4.13 20.30
C ALA A 67 10.10 3.73 20.74
N ALA A 68 9.63 4.21 21.89
CA ALA A 68 8.28 3.97 22.38
C ALA A 68 7.25 4.70 21.50
N TYR A 69 7.51 5.97 21.18
CA TYR A 69 6.65 6.74 20.28
C TYR A 69 6.60 6.12 18.86
N MET A 70 7.75 5.71 18.33
CA MET A 70 7.83 5.04 17.03
C MET A 70 7.10 3.69 17.04
N ALA A 71 7.17 2.94 18.14
CA ALA A 71 6.45 1.68 18.30
C ALA A 71 4.93 1.91 18.39
N ALA A 72 4.49 2.93 19.16
CA ALA A 72 3.06 3.30 19.22
C ALA A 72 2.49 3.69 17.85
N ALA A 73 3.27 4.38 17.00
CA ALA A 73 2.85 4.73 15.64
C ALA A 73 2.55 3.49 14.77
N LEU A 74 3.05 2.30 15.13
CA LEU A 74 2.72 1.05 14.44
C LEU A 74 1.24 0.66 14.55
N GLU A 75 0.47 1.24 15.47
CA GLU A 75 -0.97 1.07 15.50
C GLU A 75 -1.62 1.54 14.19
N SER A 76 -1.30 2.74 13.75
CA SER A 76 -1.78 3.27 12.45
C SER A 76 -1.16 2.58 11.24
N PHE A 77 0.06 2.06 11.41
CA PHE A 77 0.77 1.35 10.34
C PHE A 77 0.05 0.09 9.89
N VAL A 78 -0.52 -0.68 10.82
CA VAL A 78 -1.12 -1.99 10.51
C VAL A 78 -2.29 -1.87 9.54
N PRO A 79 -3.38 -1.13 9.82
CA PRO A 79 -4.50 -1.04 8.90
C PRO A 79 -4.12 -0.36 7.58
N LEU A 80 -3.30 0.70 7.61
CA LEU A 80 -2.86 1.38 6.39
C LEU A 80 -1.98 0.50 5.49
N CYS A 81 -1.10 -0.31 6.07
CA CYS A 81 -0.27 -1.24 5.30
C CYS A 81 -1.12 -2.35 4.66
N ILE A 82 -2.11 -2.90 5.38
CA ILE A 82 -3.04 -3.90 4.84
C ILE A 82 -3.83 -3.31 3.66
N LEU A 83 -4.34 -2.08 3.78
CA LEU A 83 -5.03 -1.40 2.70
C LEU A 83 -4.12 -1.05 1.51
N ALA A 84 -2.86 -0.69 1.77
CA ALA A 84 -1.88 -0.47 0.70
C ALA A 84 -1.54 -1.76 -0.05
N LEU A 85 -1.55 -2.92 0.63
CA LEU A 85 -1.43 -4.23 -0.01
C LEU A 85 -2.70 -4.58 -0.82
N ALA A 86 -3.88 -4.16 -0.36
CA ALA A 86 -5.13 -4.28 -1.11
C ALA A 86 -5.05 -3.47 -2.41
N GLU A 87 -4.66 -2.20 -2.32
CA GLU A 87 -4.44 -1.32 -3.48
C GLU A 87 -3.38 -1.87 -4.45
N MET A 88 -2.30 -2.44 -3.92
CA MET A 88 -1.29 -3.09 -4.74
C MET A 88 -1.90 -4.16 -5.65
N LEU A 89 -2.80 -5.01 -5.14
CA LEU A 89 -3.43 -6.07 -5.94
C LEU A 89 -4.30 -5.48 -7.07
N VAL A 90 -5.06 -4.43 -6.76
CA VAL A 90 -5.93 -3.76 -7.73
C VAL A 90 -5.09 -3.06 -8.80
N ILE A 91 -4.10 -2.25 -8.39
CA ILE A 91 -3.22 -1.52 -9.31
C ILE A 91 -2.43 -2.48 -10.20
N LEU A 92 -1.91 -3.58 -9.67
CA LEU A 92 -1.19 -4.60 -10.44
C LEU A 92 -2.03 -5.19 -11.57
N SER A 93 -3.37 -5.22 -11.46
CA SER A 93 -4.28 -5.73 -12.50
C SER A 93 -4.32 -4.87 -13.77
N GLY A 94 -3.69 -3.69 -13.74
CA GLY A 94 -3.53 -2.79 -14.89
C GLY A 94 -4.75 -1.97 -15.21
N ARG A 95 -4.72 -1.29 -16.37
CA ARG A 95 -5.78 -0.42 -16.88
C ARG A 95 -6.17 0.72 -15.92
N GLY A 96 -5.22 1.23 -15.13
CA GLY A 96 -5.50 2.27 -14.12
C GLY A 96 -6.41 1.79 -12.99
N GLY A 97 -6.33 0.50 -12.65
CA GLY A 97 -7.05 -0.08 -11.51
C GLY A 97 -6.67 0.62 -10.23
N ILE A 98 -7.61 1.33 -9.63
CA ILE A 98 -7.49 2.02 -8.33
C ILE A 98 -8.83 1.82 -7.64
N ASP A 99 -8.81 1.56 -6.33
CA ASP A 99 -10.02 1.36 -5.54
C ASP A 99 -10.19 2.46 -4.48
N LEU A 100 -10.98 3.47 -4.80
CA LEU A 100 -11.26 4.58 -3.86
C LEU A 100 -12.21 4.18 -2.73
N SER A 101 -12.80 3.00 -2.79
CA SER A 101 -13.79 2.55 -1.79
C SER A 101 -13.19 1.79 -0.61
N VAL A 102 -11.89 1.47 -0.60
CA VAL A 102 -11.27 0.64 0.46
C VAL A 102 -11.51 1.19 1.87
N GLY A 103 -11.45 2.50 2.07
CA GLY A 103 -11.77 3.14 3.34
C GLY A 103 -13.26 3.00 3.72
N ALA A 104 -14.15 3.20 2.75
CA ALA A 104 -15.59 3.02 2.95
C ALA A 104 -15.94 1.55 3.23
N MET A 105 -15.23 0.60 2.60
CA MET A 105 -15.35 -0.83 2.94
C MET A 105 -14.91 -1.11 4.38
N VAL A 106 -13.87 -0.44 4.89
CA VAL A 106 -13.47 -0.54 6.31
C VAL A 106 -14.61 -0.06 7.21
N SER A 107 -15.20 1.09 6.93
CA SER A 107 -16.30 1.64 7.71
C SER A 107 -17.52 0.70 7.74
N LEU A 108 -18.01 0.31 6.57
CA LEU A 108 -19.21 -0.52 6.46
C LEU A 108 -19.00 -1.93 7.02
N THR A 109 -17.87 -2.56 6.74
CA THR A 109 -17.55 -3.88 7.32
C THR A 109 -17.32 -3.80 8.81
N GLY A 110 -16.71 -2.72 9.31
CA GLY A 110 -16.54 -2.46 10.74
C GLY A 110 -17.86 -2.34 11.46
N MET A 111 -18.83 -1.61 10.90
CA MET A 111 -20.20 -1.52 11.45
C MET A 111 -20.88 -2.89 11.45
N ALA A 112 -20.84 -3.64 10.34
CA ALA A 112 -21.39 -4.99 10.28
C ALA A 112 -20.78 -5.92 11.34
N PHE A 113 -19.47 -5.86 11.53
CA PHE A 113 -18.75 -6.61 12.56
C PHE A 113 -19.18 -6.18 13.98
N GLY A 114 -19.31 -4.85 14.20
CA GLY A 114 -19.83 -4.30 15.47
C GLY A 114 -21.25 -4.76 15.80
N PHE A 115 -22.16 -4.81 14.81
CA PHE A 115 -23.51 -5.36 15.00
C PHE A 115 -23.47 -6.83 15.38
N MET A 116 -22.68 -7.65 14.66
CA MET A 116 -22.59 -9.09 14.95
C MET A 116 -22.10 -9.36 16.36
N VAL A 117 -21.02 -8.70 16.79
CA VAL A 117 -20.43 -8.93 18.12
C VAL A 117 -21.17 -8.18 19.21
N GLY A 118 -21.49 -6.89 18.96
CA GLY A 118 -21.98 -5.98 19.99
C GLY A 118 -23.48 -6.06 20.26
N GLU A 119 -24.29 -6.16 19.19
CA GLU A 119 -25.75 -6.09 19.30
C GLU A 119 -26.40 -7.47 19.16
N TRP A 120 -25.90 -8.32 18.25
CA TRP A 120 -26.47 -9.64 18.02
C TRP A 120 -25.86 -10.74 18.90
N GLY A 121 -24.78 -10.43 19.62
CA GLY A 121 -24.13 -11.37 20.54
C GLY A 121 -23.50 -12.58 19.86
N TRP A 122 -23.10 -12.47 18.59
CA TRP A 122 -22.44 -13.57 17.89
C TRP A 122 -21.06 -13.84 18.48
N PRO A 123 -20.63 -15.11 18.53
CA PRO A 123 -19.26 -15.45 18.92
C PRO A 123 -18.23 -14.80 17.98
N LEU A 124 -17.04 -14.54 18.50
CA LEU A 124 -15.96 -13.84 17.78
C LEU A 124 -15.62 -14.49 16.41
N TRP A 125 -15.40 -15.80 16.39
CA TRP A 125 -14.94 -16.48 15.17
C TRP A 125 -15.96 -16.48 14.01
N PRO A 126 -17.26 -16.80 14.24
CA PRO A 126 -18.28 -16.62 13.22
C PRO A 126 -18.43 -15.17 12.75
N SER A 127 -18.37 -14.19 13.66
CA SER A 127 -18.43 -12.77 13.32
C SER A 127 -17.24 -12.35 12.46
N LEU A 128 -16.04 -12.81 12.79
CA LEU A 128 -14.83 -12.57 12.00
C LEU A 128 -14.97 -13.14 10.58
N ALA A 129 -15.38 -14.41 10.46
CA ALA A 129 -15.56 -15.05 9.15
C ALA A 129 -16.62 -14.33 8.31
N ALA A 130 -17.73 -13.92 8.93
CA ALA A 130 -18.80 -13.18 8.27
C ALA A 130 -18.35 -11.78 7.83
N ALA A 131 -17.60 -11.07 8.67
CA ALA A 131 -17.03 -9.75 8.32
C ALA A 131 -16.06 -9.85 7.14
N LEU A 132 -15.19 -10.85 7.12
CA LEU A 132 -14.28 -11.08 5.99
C LEU A 132 -15.02 -11.45 4.70
N ALA A 133 -16.06 -12.29 4.80
CA ALA A 133 -16.92 -12.63 3.67
C ALA A 133 -17.67 -11.40 3.15
N PHE A 134 -18.17 -10.56 4.05
CA PHE A 134 -18.86 -9.32 3.71
C PHE A 134 -17.93 -8.33 3.02
N GLY A 135 -16.74 -8.06 3.57
CA GLY A 135 -15.72 -7.23 2.91
C GLY A 135 -15.34 -7.76 1.53
N THR A 136 -15.18 -9.10 1.40
CA THR A 136 -14.93 -9.75 0.10
C THR A 136 -16.09 -9.51 -0.88
N ALA A 137 -17.33 -9.57 -0.42
CA ALA A 137 -18.51 -9.32 -1.25
C ALA A 137 -18.55 -7.85 -1.74
N LEU A 138 -18.23 -6.87 -0.87
CA LEU A 138 -18.15 -5.46 -1.27
C LEU A 138 -17.07 -5.25 -2.35
N GLY A 139 -15.89 -5.85 -2.18
CA GLY A 139 -14.85 -5.83 -3.22
C GLY A 139 -15.26 -6.58 -4.50
N ALA A 140 -16.03 -7.66 -4.39
CA ALA A 140 -16.58 -8.40 -5.53
C ALA A 140 -17.58 -7.57 -6.32
N VAL A 141 -18.39 -6.70 -5.66
CA VAL A 141 -19.25 -5.73 -6.34
C VAL A 141 -18.40 -4.79 -7.22
N ASN A 142 -17.32 -4.23 -6.67
CA ASN A 142 -16.39 -3.39 -7.46
C ASN A 142 -15.78 -4.19 -8.61
N GLY A 143 -15.34 -5.41 -8.33
CA GLY A 143 -14.80 -6.31 -9.35
C GLY A 143 -15.82 -6.61 -10.47
N PHE A 144 -17.08 -6.78 -10.14
CA PHE A 144 -18.15 -6.98 -11.12
C PHE A 144 -18.36 -5.72 -12.00
N LEU A 145 -18.45 -4.55 -11.37
CA LEU A 145 -18.62 -3.29 -12.10
C LEU A 145 -17.45 -3.03 -13.06
N VAL A 146 -16.21 -3.24 -12.61
CA VAL A 146 -15.00 -2.92 -13.37
C VAL A 146 -14.64 -4.02 -14.37
N ALA A 147 -14.68 -5.29 -13.96
CA ALA A 147 -14.15 -6.39 -14.77
C ALA A 147 -15.20 -7.03 -15.66
N VAL A 148 -16.48 -7.01 -15.29
CA VAL A 148 -17.58 -7.61 -16.09
C VAL A 148 -18.34 -6.55 -16.86
N LEU A 149 -18.78 -5.47 -16.20
CA LEU A 149 -19.53 -4.39 -16.86
C LEU A 149 -18.63 -3.38 -17.58
N GLY A 150 -17.29 -3.39 -17.33
CA GLY A 150 -16.32 -2.56 -18.02
C GLY A 150 -16.28 -1.10 -17.59
N PHE A 151 -16.85 -0.74 -16.43
CA PHE A 151 -16.77 0.61 -15.89
C PHE A 151 -15.31 1.02 -15.61
N PRO A 152 -14.93 2.29 -15.80
CA PRO A 152 -13.68 2.82 -15.32
C PRO A 152 -13.57 2.63 -13.79
N SER A 153 -12.45 2.08 -13.30
CA SER A 153 -12.32 1.72 -11.88
C SER A 153 -12.50 2.91 -10.93
N LEU A 154 -11.95 4.07 -11.28
CA LEU A 154 -12.11 5.30 -10.50
C LEU A 154 -13.57 5.71 -10.32
N ILE A 155 -14.36 5.63 -11.38
CA ILE A 155 -15.79 6.02 -11.34
C ILE A 155 -16.58 4.97 -10.52
N ALA A 156 -16.37 3.69 -10.80
CA ALA A 156 -17.07 2.62 -10.12
C ALA A 156 -16.78 2.64 -8.61
N THR A 157 -15.50 2.71 -8.22
CA THR A 157 -15.09 2.65 -6.81
C THR A 157 -15.38 3.94 -6.05
N LEU A 158 -15.40 5.10 -6.72
CA LEU A 158 -15.87 6.33 -6.11
C LEU A 158 -17.37 6.26 -5.80
N ALA A 159 -18.19 5.79 -6.76
CA ALA A 159 -19.62 5.65 -6.56
C ALA A 159 -19.96 4.63 -5.45
N THR A 160 -19.33 3.45 -5.47
CA THR A 160 -19.51 2.46 -4.41
C THR A 160 -18.94 2.94 -3.07
N GLY A 161 -17.85 3.72 -3.09
CA GLY A 161 -17.28 4.34 -1.90
C GLY A 161 -18.28 5.26 -1.20
N TYR A 162 -18.96 6.13 -1.94
CA TYR A 162 -20.05 6.95 -1.38
C TYR A 162 -21.22 6.10 -0.88
N ALA A 163 -21.62 5.07 -1.64
CA ALA A 163 -22.71 4.19 -1.23
C ALA A 163 -22.36 3.43 0.08
N TYR A 164 -21.16 2.86 0.18
CA TYR A 164 -20.71 2.14 1.37
C TYR A 164 -20.54 3.06 2.58
N SER A 165 -20.00 4.27 2.38
CA SER A 165 -19.91 5.27 3.44
C SER A 165 -21.30 5.67 3.95
N SER A 166 -22.24 5.95 3.04
CA SER A 166 -23.60 6.30 3.40
C SER A 166 -24.30 5.16 4.15
N LEU A 167 -24.17 3.92 3.67
CA LEU A 167 -24.72 2.74 4.35
C LEU A 167 -24.14 2.56 5.74
N ALA A 168 -22.83 2.78 5.93
CA ALA A 168 -22.20 2.72 7.25
C ALA A 168 -22.77 3.77 8.20
N LEU A 169 -22.94 5.01 7.75
CA LEU A 169 -23.50 6.10 8.56
C LEU A 169 -24.97 5.85 8.94
N VAL A 170 -25.80 5.45 7.97
CA VAL A 170 -27.24 5.24 8.19
C VAL A 170 -27.52 3.97 9.02
N SER A 171 -26.61 2.98 8.98
CA SER A 171 -26.85 1.69 9.65
C SER A 171 -27.08 1.79 11.16
N ASN A 172 -26.60 2.85 11.83
CA ASN A 172 -26.75 3.10 13.25
C ASN A 172 -26.92 4.61 13.56
N ASP A 173 -27.67 5.33 12.73
CA ASP A 173 -27.94 6.76 12.90
C ASP A 173 -26.67 7.59 13.18
N ASN A 174 -25.60 7.30 12.46
CA ASN A 174 -24.27 7.93 12.60
C ASN A 174 -23.60 7.69 13.98
N ALA A 175 -24.16 6.82 14.82
CA ALA A 175 -23.59 6.51 16.12
C ALA A 175 -22.61 5.33 16.06
N PRO A 176 -21.54 5.34 16.85
CA PRO A 176 -20.66 4.18 16.98
C PRO A 176 -21.30 3.08 17.83
N ILE A 177 -20.91 1.82 17.59
CA ILE A 177 -21.26 0.70 18.45
C ILE A 177 -20.07 0.45 19.39
N SER A 178 -20.29 0.69 20.69
CA SER A 178 -19.25 0.61 21.73
C SER A 178 -19.73 -0.22 22.92
N SER A 179 -20.57 -1.23 22.69
CA SER A 179 -21.00 -2.16 23.73
C SER A 179 -19.82 -2.95 24.29
N ARG A 180 -19.96 -3.50 25.51
CA ARG A 180 -18.87 -4.19 26.20
C ARG A 180 -18.20 -5.30 25.37
N PRO A 181 -18.96 -6.16 24.63
CA PRO A 181 -18.33 -7.16 23.78
C PRO A 181 -17.43 -6.56 22.67
N VAL A 182 -17.77 -5.37 22.15
CA VAL A 182 -16.93 -4.65 21.17
C VAL A 182 -15.69 -4.07 21.84
N GLN A 183 -15.82 -3.55 23.06
CA GLN A 183 -14.67 -3.03 23.81
C GLN A 183 -13.67 -4.13 24.15
N ASP A 184 -14.12 -5.34 24.46
CA ASP A 184 -13.28 -6.50 24.77
C ASP A 184 -12.39 -6.90 23.56
N LEU A 185 -12.79 -6.53 22.32
CA LEU A 185 -11.97 -6.74 21.11
C LEU A 185 -10.63 -5.98 21.13
N HIS A 186 -10.48 -4.97 21.99
CA HIS A 186 -9.20 -4.29 22.18
C HIS A 186 -8.07 -5.26 22.55
N GLY A 187 -8.37 -6.35 23.20
CA GLY A 187 -7.41 -7.43 23.50
C GLY A 187 -6.74 -8.04 22.25
N LEU A 188 -7.34 -7.90 21.05
CA LEU A 188 -6.76 -8.36 19.78
C LEU A 188 -5.67 -7.41 19.24
N THR A 189 -5.69 -6.16 19.67
CA THR A 189 -4.85 -5.07 19.12
C THR A 189 -3.98 -4.38 20.15
N SER A 190 -4.20 -4.66 21.46
CA SER A 190 -3.44 -4.08 22.59
C SER A 190 -1.93 -4.22 22.41
N MET A 191 -1.19 -3.36 23.10
CA MET A 191 0.27 -3.44 23.16
C MET A 191 0.73 -4.70 23.86
N ILE A 192 1.84 -5.27 23.41
CA ILE A 192 2.57 -6.38 24.07
C ILE A 192 3.98 -5.94 24.39
N ASP A 193 4.42 -6.29 25.59
CA ASP A 193 5.80 -6.08 26.00
C ASP A 193 6.71 -7.07 25.29
N LEU A 194 7.79 -6.56 24.73
CA LEU A 194 8.83 -7.38 24.13
C LEU A 194 9.94 -7.66 25.14
N PRO A 195 10.62 -8.83 25.05
CA PRO A 195 11.75 -9.14 25.90
C PRO A 195 12.92 -8.17 25.67
N PHE A 196 13.89 -8.17 26.58
CA PHE A 196 15.13 -7.40 26.51
C PHE A 196 14.96 -5.87 26.59
N GLY A 197 13.88 -5.36 27.22
CA GLY A 197 13.65 -3.92 27.38
C GLY A 197 13.34 -3.18 26.10
N LEU A 198 12.92 -3.89 25.05
CA LEU A 198 12.40 -3.27 23.82
C LEU A 198 11.06 -2.61 24.10
N PRO A 199 10.73 -1.51 23.39
CA PRO A 199 9.45 -0.85 23.58
C PRO A 199 8.29 -1.78 23.22
N PRO A 200 7.13 -1.64 23.90
CA PRO A 200 5.94 -2.41 23.57
C PRO A 200 5.48 -2.13 22.15
N VAL A 201 5.00 -3.17 21.45
CA VAL A 201 4.49 -3.06 20.09
C VAL A 201 3.04 -3.52 20.01
N PRO A 202 2.24 -3.02 19.05
CA PRO A 202 0.86 -3.45 18.89
C PRO A 202 0.78 -4.93 18.51
N LYS A 203 0.01 -5.71 19.25
CA LYS A 203 -0.24 -7.14 18.99
C LYS A 203 -0.72 -7.40 17.57
N GLN A 204 -1.54 -6.48 17.05
CA GLN A 204 -2.07 -6.53 15.68
C GLN A 204 -1.00 -6.62 14.59
N PHE A 205 0.24 -6.19 14.86
CA PHE A 205 1.35 -6.36 13.94
C PHE A 205 1.62 -7.84 13.64
N PHE A 206 1.61 -8.67 14.67
CA PHE A 206 1.88 -10.12 14.54
C PHE A 206 0.62 -10.90 14.17
N THR A 207 -0.54 -10.52 14.71
CA THR A 207 -1.78 -11.27 14.53
C THR A 207 -2.46 -11.02 13.20
N PHE A 208 -2.36 -9.82 12.64
CA PHE A 208 -3.04 -9.44 11.40
C PHE A 208 -2.08 -9.06 10.28
N LEU A 209 -1.16 -8.10 10.50
CA LEU A 209 -0.33 -7.61 9.41
C LEU A 209 0.65 -8.67 8.90
N LEU A 210 1.38 -9.32 9.78
CA LEU A 210 2.38 -10.30 9.37
C LEU A 210 1.77 -11.47 8.57
N PRO A 211 0.68 -12.12 9.03
CA PRO A 211 0.00 -13.12 8.22
C PRO A 211 -0.52 -12.58 6.89
N CYS A 212 -1.16 -11.40 6.86
CA CYS A 212 -1.63 -10.79 5.63
C CYS A 212 -0.49 -10.50 4.65
N ALA A 213 0.62 -9.93 5.11
CA ALA A 213 1.78 -9.63 4.29
C ALA A 213 2.40 -10.91 3.69
N VAL A 214 2.52 -11.98 4.49
CA VAL A 214 3.01 -13.28 4.04
C VAL A 214 2.05 -13.90 3.02
N LEU A 215 0.75 -13.89 3.30
CA LEU A 215 -0.26 -14.44 2.38
C LEU A 215 -0.29 -13.67 1.05
N VAL A 216 -0.26 -12.34 1.08
CA VAL A 216 -0.20 -11.52 -0.15
C VAL A 216 1.12 -11.77 -0.88
N TRP A 217 2.24 -11.88 -0.17
CA TRP A 217 3.53 -12.21 -0.78
C TRP A 217 3.52 -13.58 -1.45
N LEU A 218 3.00 -14.61 -0.80
CA LEU A 218 2.82 -15.95 -1.36
C LEU A 218 1.89 -15.92 -2.58
N LEU A 219 0.75 -15.25 -2.45
CA LEU A 219 -0.26 -15.11 -3.50
C LEU A 219 0.35 -14.51 -4.77
N VAL A 220 1.07 -13.40 -4.63
CA VAL A 220 1.62 -12.65 -5.76
C VAL A 220 2.86 -13.33 -6.35
N ASN A 221 3.76 -13.90 -5.53
CA ASN A 221 5.05 -14.40 -6.00
C ASN A 221 5.08 -15.91 -6.26
N ARG A 222 4.20 -16.70 -5.63
CA ARG A 222 4.27 -18.16 -5.66
C ARG A 222 3.09 -18.85 -6.35
N THR A 223 1.97 -18.13 -6.59
CA THR A 223 0.77 -18.75 -7.19
C THR A 223 0.62 -18.48 -8.68
N ALA A 224 -0.24 -19.27 -9.33
CA ALA A 224 -0.65 -19.02 -10.71
C ALA A 224 -1.44 -17.72 -10.85
N PHE A 225 -2.20 -17.32 -9.81
CA PHE A 225 -2.92 -16.07 -9.80
C PHE A 225 -1.96 -14.86 -9.88
N GLY A 226 -0.90 -14.83 -9.09
CA GLY A 226 0.09 -13.75 -9.12
C GLY A 226 0.76 -13.63 -10.49
N ARG A 227 1.17 -14.76 -11.10
CA ARG A 227 1.74 -14.73 -12.46
C ARG A 227 0.78 -14.14 -13.49
N ARG A 228 -0.51 -14.54 -13.43
CA ARG A 228 -1.56 -14.00 -14.31
C ARG A 228 -1.82 -12.52 -14.04
N LEU A 229 -1.80 -12.09 -12.77
CA LEU A 229 -1.99 -10.71 -12.36
C LEU A 229 -0.91 -9.81 -12.97
N TYR A 230 0.36 -10.19 -12.86
CA TYR A 230 1.47 -9.47 -13.50
C TYR A 230 1.36 -9.47 -15.03
N ALA A 231 1.02 -10.61 -15.64
CA ALA A 231 0.89 -10.72 -17.10
C ALA A 231 -0.22 -9.80 -17.63
N VAL A 232 -1.41 -9.82 -17.01
CA VAL A 232 -2.56 -8.97 -17.36
C VAL A 232 -2.21 -7.50 -17.21
N GLY A 233 -1.57 -7.14 -16.09
CA GLY A 233 -1.20 -5.74 -15.83
C GLY A 233 -0.10 -5.23 -16.74
N THR A 234 0.82 -6.08 -17.18
CA THR A 234 1.93 -5.67 -18.08
C THR A 234 1.43 -5.42 -19.51
N ASN A 235 0.61 -6.32 -20.03
CA ASN A 235 0.05 -6.19 -21.38
C ASN A 235 -1.27 -6.99 -21.49
N GLU A 236 -2.38 -6.27 -21.36
CA GLU A 236 -3.72 -6.86 -21.44
C GLU A 236 -3.99 -7.54 -22.78
N THR A 237 -3.55 -6.95 -23.88
CA THR A 237 -3.76 -7.47 -25.22
C THR A 237 -3.01 -8.81 -25.41
N ALA A 238 -1.74 -8.87 -25.03
CA ALA A 238 -0.96 -10.11 -25.09
C ALA A 238 -1.56 -11.19 -24.17
N ALA A 239 -2.03 -10.80 -22.96
CA ALA A 239 -2.68 -11.72 -22.03
C ALA A 239 -3.95 -12.33 -22.63
N ARG A 240 -4.76 -11.54 -23.36
CA ARG A 240 -5.95 -12.04 -24.08
C ARG A 240 -5.58 -13.04 -25.19
N TYR A 241 -4.55 -12.73 -26.00
CA TYR A 241 -4.06 -13.66 -27.02
C TYR A 241 -3.49 -14.95 -26.42
N ALA A 242 -2.95 -14.92 -25.19
CA ALA A 242 -2.54 -16.09 -24.43
C ALA A 242 -3.71 -16.81 -23.72
N ALA A 243 -4.96 -16.53 -24.11
CA ALA A 243 -6.19 -17.10 -23.54
C ALA A 243 -6.34 -16.90 -22.01
N LEU A 244 -5.71 -15.87 -21.42
CA LEU A 244 -5.90 -15.54 -20.01
C LEU A 244 -7.24 -14.81 -19.81
N SER A 245 -8.00 -15.23 -18.80
CA SER A 245 -9.24 -14.53 -18.40
C SER A 245 -8.88 -13.22 -17.68
N VAL A 246 -8.72 -12.13 -18.46
CA VAL A 246 -8.39 -10.80 -17.95
C VAL A 246 -9.45 -10.31 -16.94
N GLY A 247 -10.74 -10.43 -17.30
CA GLY A 247 -11.85 -10.07 -16.41
C GLY A 247 -11.83 -10.86 -15.10
N GLY A 248 -11.63 -12.18 -15.17
CA GLY A 248 -11.57 -13.03 -13.99
C GLY A 248 -10.38 -12.72 -13.07
N VAL A 249 -9.23 -12.34 -13.62
CA VAL A 249 -8.07 -11.91 -12.83
C VAL A 249 -8.36 -10.59 -12.11
N ARG A 250 -8.92 -9.61 -12.83
CA ARG A 250 -9.26 -8.30 -12.28
C ARG A 250 -10.37 -8.39 -11.23
N PHE A 251 -11.44 -9.15 -11.49
CA PHE A 251 -12.49 -9.42 -10.51
C PHE A 251 -11.92 -9.95 -9.18
N ARG A 252 -11.04 -10.96 -9.26
CA ARG A 252 -10.40 -11.53 -8.07
C ARG A 252 -9.51 -10.52 -7.34
N ALA A 253 -8.83 -9.62 -8.06
CA ALA A 253 -8.01 -8.58 -7.44
C ALA A 253 -8.87 -7.65 -6.57
N PHE A 254 -10.03 -7.19 -7.06
CA PHE A 254 -10.96 -6.37 -6.28
C PHE A 254 -11.59 -7.16 -5.12
N ALA A 255 -11.99 -8.42 -5.32
CA ALA A 255 -12.54 -9.25 -4.25
C ALA A 255 -11.53 -9.46 -3.11
N LEU A 256 -10.24 -9.69 -3.46
CA LEU A 256 -9.16 -9.81 -2.48
C LEU A 256 -8.85 -8.46 -1.80
N ALA A 257 -8.99 -7.34 -2.51
CA ALA A 257 -8.88 -6.02 -1.90
C ALA A 257 -9.99 -5.80 -0.87
N GLY A 258 -11.23 -6.22 -1.16
CA GLY A 258 -12.33 -6.22 -0.21
C GLY A 258 -12.09 -7.12 1.00
N LEU A 259 -11.51 -8.31 0.81
CA LEU A 259 -11.09 -9.18 1.91
C LEU A 259 -10.10 -8.49 2.84
N LEU A 260 -9.05 -7.86 2.28
CA LEU A 260 -8.04 -7.13 3.06
C LEU A 260 -8.64 -5.90 3.75
N SER A 261 -9.58 -5.20 3.10
CA SER A 261 -10.34 -4.12 3.74
C SER A 261 -11.18 -4.63 4.91
N GLY A 262 -11.74 -5.85 4.80
CA GLY A 262 -12.41 -6.54 5.90
C GLY A 262 -11.47 -6.83 7.07
N VAL A 263 -10.25 -7.30 6.81
CA VAL A 263 -9.23 -7.47 7.87
C VAL A 263 -8.89 -6.13 8.52
N ALA A 264 -8.68 -5.07 7.72
CA ALA A 264 -8.41 -3.74 8.25
C ALA A 264 -9.57 -3.21 9.09
N ALA A 265 -10.82 -3.52 8.73
CA ALA A 265 -12.02 -3.17 9.49
C ALA A 265 -12.01 -3.81 10.89
N VAL A 266 -11.75 -5.11 10.98
CA VAL A 266 -11.64 -5.83 12.25
C VAL A 266 -10.53 -5.25 13.13
N VAL A 267 -9.37 -4.98 12.53
CA VAL A 267 -8.24 -4.32 13.23
C VAL A 267 -8.66 -2.97 13.78
N THR A 268 -9.33 -2.15 12.97
CA THR A 268 -9.76 -0.79 13.34
C THR A 268 -10.80 -0.83 14.47
N VAL A 269 -11.77 -1.77 14.44
CA VAL A 269 -12.76 -1.94 15.51
C VAL A 269 -12.07 -2.34 16.83
N GLY A 270 -11.11 -3.27 16.79
CA GLY A 270 -10.33 -3.66 17.97
C GLY A 270 -9.47 -2.52 18.50
N GLN A 271 -8.81 -1.76 17.62
CA GLN A 271 -7.94 -0.66 17.97
C GLN A 271 -8.69 0.47 18.69
N PHE A 272 -9.85 0.85 18.19
CA PHE A 272 -10.67 1.90 18.81
C PHE A 272 -11.63 1.38 19.90
N ALA A 273 -11.67 0.06 20.14
CA ALA A 273 -12.65 -0.55 21.03
C ALA A 273 -14.11 -0.12 20.70
N SER A 274 -14.36 0.13 19.42
CA SER A 274 -15.59 0.74 18.92
C SER A 274 -15.73 0.52 17.41
N ALA A 275 -16.89 0.08 16.96
CA ALA A 275 -17.21 0.08 15.54
C ALA A 275 -17.76 1.45 15.15
N ARG A 276 -16.99 2.20 14.38
CA ARG A 276 -17.28 3.59 13.99
C ARG A 276 -17.72 3.62 12.53
N PRO A 277 -18.86 4.29 12.21
CA PRO A 277 -19.37 4.34 10.85
C PRO A 277 -18.50 5.14 9.89
N ASP A 278 -17.60 5.98 10.42
CA ASP A 278 -16.67 6.83 9.66
C ASP A 278 -15.20 6.37 9.73
N ALA A 279 -14.91 5.22 10.34
CA ALA A 279 -13.56 4.77 10.68
C ALA A 279 -12.54 4.83 9.53
N GLY A 280 -12.97 4.48 8.32
CA GLY A 280 -12.10 4.49 7.14
C GLY A 280 -12.23 5.74 6.26
N THR A 281 -13.13 6.67 6.60
CA THR A 281 -13.49 7.83 5.78
C THR A 281 -13.29 9.18 6.49
N VAL A 282 -13.12 9.17 7.81
CA VAL A 282 -12.93 10.39 8.59
C VAL A 282 -11.66 11.16 8.15
N GLY A 283 -11.76 12.48 8.16
CA GLY A 283 -10.68 13.35 7.73
C GLY A 283 -10.32 13.14 6.26
N ASN A 284 -9.10 12.67 6.00
CA ASN A 284 -8.60 12.37 4.64
C ASN A 284 -8.97 10.97 4.16
N GLY A 285 -9.64 10.19 4.98
CA GLY A 285 -9.90 8.78 4.74
C GLY A 285 -8.63 7.93 4.66
N MET A 286 -8.79 6.62 4.49
CA MET A 286 -7.68 5.69 4.37
C MET A 286 -7.31 5.36 2.91
N ALA A 287 -8.18 5.65 1.93
CA ALA A 287 -7.98 5.25 0.54
C ALA A 287 -6.79 5.99 -0.11
N LEU A 288 -6.74 7.32 -0.02
CA LEU A 288 -5.63 8.09 -0.62
C LEU A 288 -4.26 7.78 0.00
N PRO A 289 -4.11 7.69 1.33
CA PRO A 289 -2.87 7.20 1.94
C PRO A 289 -2.47 5.80 1.46
N ALA A 290 -3.40 4.85 1.37
CA ALA A 290 -3.13 3.48 0.91
C ALA A 290 -2.63 3.45 -0.55
N ILE A 291 -3.26 4.21 -1.45
CA ILE A 291 -2.83 4.38 -2.84
C ILE A 291 -1.43 5.00 -2.89
N THR A 292 -1.21 6.08 -2.13
CA THR A 292 0.08 6.77 -2.08
C THR A 292 1.20 5.83 -1.62
N ILE A 293 0.95 5.05 -0.58
CA ILE A 293 1.89 4.04 -0.06
C ILE A 293 2.18 2.98 -1.12
N ALA A 294 1.17 2.44 -1.79
CA ALA A 294 1.35 1.43 -2.83
C ALA A 294 2.23 1.97 -3.99
N VAL A 295 1.94 3.18 -4.49
CA VAL A 295 2.67 3.81 -5.58
C VAL A 295 4.09 4.20 -5.16
N LEU A 296 4.27 4.74 -3.95
CA LEU A 296 5.56 5.05 -3.35
C LEU A 296 6.40 3.78 -3.19
N GLY A 297 5.78 2.67 -2.76
CA GLY A 297 6.37 1.34 -2.65
C GLY A 297 6.81 0.71 -3.97
N GLY A 298 6.55 1.41 -5.10
CA GLY A 298 7.01 1.01 -6.44
C GLY A 298 5.99 0.22 -7.25
N VAL A 299 4.73 0.24 -6.85
CA VAL A 299 3.66 -0.28 -7.70
C VAL A 299 3.43 0.70 -8.86
N ALA A 300 3.56 0.22 -10.09
CA ALA A 300 3.33 1.06 -11.26
C ALA A 300 1.84 1.26 -11.50
N ILE A 301 1.39 2.51 -11.62
CA ILE A 301 -0.02 2.85 -11.87
C ILE A 301 -0.53 2.23 -13.18
N THR A 302 0.35 2.00 -14.14
CA THR A 302 0.03 1.29 -15.39
C THR A 302 -0.24 -0.20 -15.20
N GLY A 303 0.10 -0.76 -14.03
CA GLY A 303 -0.02 -2.19 -13.71
C GLY A 303 1.23 -3.01 -14.01
N GLY A 304 1.19 -4.27 -13.64
CA GLY A 304 2.20 -5.28 -13.98
C GLY A 304 3.57 -5.13 -13.30
N VAL A 305 3.76 -4.15 -12.43
CA VAL A 305 5.02 -3.94 -11.67
C VAL A 305 4.70 -3.55 -10.24
N GLY A 306 5.26 -4.26 -9.27
CA GLY A 306 5.12 -3.96 -7.84
C GLY A 306 5.78 -5.05 -7.00
N ARG A 307 6.12 -4.71 -5.75
CA ARG A 307 6.71 -5.65 -4.78
C ARG A 307 6.13 -5.41 -3.40
N VAL A 308 5.71 -6.49 -2.72
CA VAL A 308 5.14 -6.44 -1.36
C VAL A 308 6.10 -5.74 -0.37
N GLY A 309 7.39 -6.10 -0.38
CA GLY A 309 8.37 -5.46 0.50
C GLY A 309 8.51 -3.95 0.30
N GLY A 310 8.37 -3.47 -0.95
CA GLY A 310 8.38 -2.03 -1.24
C GLY A 310 7.18 -1.33 -0.61
N VAL A 311 5.99 -1.92 -0.68
CA VAL A 311 4.76 -1.37 -0.08
C VAL A 311 4.89 -1.31 1.45
N ILE A 312 5.42 -2.36 2.09
CA ILE A 312 5.61 -2.40 3.54
C ILE A 312 6.58 -1.29 4.02
N VAL A 313 7.73 -1.14 3.35
CA VAL A 313 8.70 -0.09 3.70
C VAL A 313 8.13 1.31 3.45
N ALA A 314 7.38 1.50 2.36
CA ALA A 314 6.70 2.77 2.07
C ALA A 314 5.63 3.10 3.11
N ALA A 315 4.87 2.09 3.58
CA ALA A 315 3.88 2.28 4.64
C ALA A 315 4.55 2.75 5.94
N LEU A 316 5.67 2.13 6.32
CA LEU A 316 6.43 2.53 7.51
C LEU A 316 6.96 3.96 7.38
N LEU A 317 7.51 4.31 6.21
CA LEU A 317 7.99 5.67 5.93
C LEU A 317 6.87 6.71 6.08
N VAL A 318 5.70 6.46 5.49
CA VAL A 318 4.57 7.40 5.54
C VAL A 318 4.03 7.53 6.96
N VAL A 319 3.89 6.43 7.69
CA VAL A 319 3.39 6.45 9.07
C VAL A 319 4.34 7.18 10.02
N TRP A 320 5.64 6.91 9.96
CA TRP A 320 6.60 7.62 10.81
C TRP A 320 6.79 9.07 10.39
N LEU A 321 6.65 9.42 9.11
CA LEU A 321 6.59 10.81 8.67
C LEU A 321 5.36 11.53 9.25
N ASN A 322 4.19 10.90 9.18
CA ASN A 322 2.96 11.46 9.74
C ASN A 322 3.05 11.63 11.27
N ALA A 323 3.63 10.66 11.97
CA ALA A 323 3.89 10.74 13.40
C ALA A 323 4.87 11.90 13.73
N GLY A 324 5.94 12.06 12.94
CA GLY A 324 6.88 13.16 13.09
C GLY A 324 6.25 14.54 12.84
N ILE A 325 5.39 14.65 11.83
CA ILE A 325 4.65 15.90 11.55
C ILE A 325 3.77 16.29 12.74
N LEU A 326 3.08 15.34 13.37
CA LEU A 326 2.24 15.61 14.55
C LEU A 326 3.04 16.01 15.79
N LEU A 327 4.30 15.57 15.91
CA LEU A 327 5.18 16.03 16.98
C LEU A 327 5.80 17.42 16.74
N TYR A 328 5.86 17.85 15.47
CA TYR A 328 6.45 19.16 15.13
C TYR A 328 5.43 20.29 15.10
N PHE A 329 4.19 20.02 14.67
CA PHE A 329 3.15 21.04 14.51
C PHE A 329 2.02 20.87 15.51
N GLU A 330 1.66 21.94 16.20
CA GLU A 330 0.56 21.97 17.19
C GLU A 330 -0.83 21.96 16.54
N GLY A 331 -1.78 21.33 17.20
CA GLY A 331 -3.20 21.39 16.89
C GLY A 331 -3.56 20.96 15.47
N SER A 332 -4.48 21.66 14.83
CA SER A 332 -4.98 21.34 13.49
C SER A 332 -3.95 21.57 12.36
N ALA A 333 -2.85 22.27 12.65
CA ALA A 333 -1.78 22.48 11.68
C ALA A 333 -1.11 21.14 11.30
N GLY A 334 -0.88 20.26 12.27
CA GLY A 334 -0.33 18.93 12.03
C GLY A 334 -1.09 18.15 10.96
N SER A 335 -2.42 18.08 11.07
CA SER A 335 -3.27 17.38 10.10
C SER A 335 -3.21 17.99 8.68
N ARG A 336 -3.09 19.31 8.58
CA ARG A 336 -2.96 20.01 7.29
C ARG A 336 -1.61 19.72 6.64
N TYR A 337 -0.53 19.68 7.42
CA TYR A 337 0.81 19.31 6.91
C TYR A 337 0.92 17.83 6.55
N GLN A 338 0.20 16.93 7.23
CA GLN A 338 0.09 15.53 6.80
C GLN A 338 -0.53 15.42 5.41
N LEU A 339 -1.61 16.18 5.13
CA LEU A 339 -2.21 16.25 3.79
C LEU A 339 -1.24 16.74 2.73
N LEU A 340 -0.54 17.84 3.03
CA LEU A 340 0.45 18.40 2.12
C LEU A 340 1.57 17.39 1.86
N ALA A 341 2.09 16.74 2.90
CA ALA A 341 3.12 15.72 2.77
C ALA A 341 2.65 14.54 1.90
N LEU A 342 1.41 14.07 2.11
CA LEU A 342 0.82 12.99 1.32
C LEU A 342 0.74 13.38 -0.17
N GLY A 343 0.26 14.59 -0.48
CA GLY A 343 0.19 15.10 -1.85
C GLY A 343 1.57 15.23 -2.50
N VAL A 344 2.56 15.76 -1.79
CA VAL A 344 3.95 15.86 -2.26
C VAL A 344 4.53 14.47 -2.52
N LEU A 345 4.34 13.52 -1.60
CA LEU A 345 4.80 12.13 -1.76
C LEU A 345 4.15 11.45 -2.97
N LEU A 346 2.86 11.67 -3.19
CA LEU A 346 2.14 11.09 -4.34
C LEU A 346 2.69 11.65 -5.67
N ILE A 347 2.91 12.96 -5.76
CA ILE A 347 3.49 13.59 -6.95
C ILE A 347 4.93 13.09 -7.16
N ALA A 348 5.76 13.11 -6.13
CA ALA A 348 7.15 12.65 -6.20
C ALA A 348 7.24 11.19 -6.62
N SER A 349 6.39 10.31 -6.06
CA SER A 349 6.37 8.88 -6.39
C SER A 349 5.94 8.62 -7.83
N THR A 350 4.95 9.36 -8.34
CA THR A 350 4.50 9.24 -9.74
C THR A 350 5.55 9.75 -10.73
N LEU A 351 6.24 10.84 -10.41
CA LEU A 351 7.37 11.34 -11.21
C LEU A 351 8.52 10.34 -11.25
N LEU A 352 8.91 9.78 -10.10
CA LEU A 352 9.93 8.72 -10.03
C LEU A 352 9.53 7.48 -10.86
N ASN A 353 8.24 7.11 -10.83
CA ASN A 353 7.72 6.02 -11.67
C ASN A 353 7.83 6.33 -13.16
N ALA A 354 7.51 7.55 -13.58
CA ALA A 354 7.58 7.97 -14.98
C ALA A 354 9.02 7.98 -15.51
N VAL A 355 9.98 8.49 -14.72
CA VAL A 355 11.41 8.53 -15.08
C VAL A 355 11.99 7.12 -15.17
N ALA A 356 11.71 6.25 -14.20
CA ALA A 356 12.18 4.86 -14.21
C ALA A 356 11.61 4.05 -15.40
N GLY A 357 10.35 4.31 -15.78
CA GLY A 357 9.72 3.69 -16.95
C GLY A 357 10.37 4.07 -18.28
N ARG A 358 10.78 5.32 -18.43
CA ARG A 358 11.50 5.79 -19.65
C ARG A 358 12.88 5.13 -19.80
N GLY A 359 13.60 4.92 -18.71
CA GLY A 359 14.90 4.23 -18.73
C GLY A 359 14.83 2.78 -19.19
N ARG A 360 13.75 2.06 -18.83
CA ARG A 360 13.53 0.67 -19.28
C ARG A 360 13.21 0.57 -20.77
N ARG A 361 12.40 1.48 -21.31
CA ARG A 361 12.06 1.51 -22.76
C ARG A 361 13.26 1.84 -23.65
N ARG A 362 14.22 2.68 -23.19
CA ARG A 362 15.45 2.99 -23.95
C ARG A 362 16.45 1.83 -24.00
N ARG A 363 16.40 0.89 -23.04
CA ARG A 363 17.28 -0.31 -23.04
C ARG A 363 16.70 -1.49 -23.82
N ALA A 364 15.43 -1.47 -24.13
CA ALA A 364 14.73 -2.51 -24.91
C ALA A 364 14.67 -2.20 -26.42
N ARG A 365 15.18 -1.04 -26.83
CA ARG A 365 15.47 -0.65 -28.22
C ARG A 365 16.98 -0.70 -28.48
#